data_94abfc4360ff7c9c1e0c0aaa20723541
#
_entry.id   94abfc4360ff7c9c1e0c0aaa20723541
#
_cell.length_a   1.000
_cell.length_b   1.000
_cell.length_c   1.000
_cell.angle_alpha   90.00
_cell.angle_beta   90.00
_cell.angle_gamma   90.00
#
_symmetry.space_group_name_H-M   'P 1'
#
loop_
_entity.id
_entity.type
_entity.pdbx_description
1 polymer ?
#
loop_
_entity_poly.entity_id
_entity_poly.type
_entity_poly.pdbx_seq_one_letter_code
_entity_poly.pdbx_strand_id
1 'polypeptide(L)'
;MSNRSQTASVLIPPLSPAFISADDAAVYAHELITTIKNGVVYGGFILARQNRYYATLPKAGSALSFDPANVLTLSDDGLFLPIEGYTIEAMYHSNTSLYRVPWQVHEESQLQDNFFSIQDLNLAIRYRHNYPRFYLSCPDKCVLSYIASGSALEQALLPLLSRTRPQYPGTFERAYDVGSLMPSHLIGLICLAGTLSIVLPGARWARRTRLGANWKIDQQNGRTSVDMPPLCESVFSDVLDAVKAVQRHLRLRKHVQFAGYVLKHADTQDYVCTRPLETPYFEFDRDVLFPKDSSGVPVLPEGYSIVGVYLSGEEPDVLLHESTNELFGDFFSPRALLTSLLLVRATPGCEVFFCAREGGLLRYQVEASEAEAQLLARLNRVHNTLADIEANLFPYDSSTVAYVHCVAQAGKLDVIIADEVWAQVGRVGPDWAPFVVSGGQAVANTPGKKKRFAYAGLPSSE
;
A
#
# COMPACT_ATOMS: atom_id res chain seq x y z
N MET A 1 -28.31 13.23 -49.50
CA MET A 1 -28.50 12.80 -48.09
C MET A 1 -27.13 12.70 -47.45
N SER A 2 -26.82 13.68 -46.61
CA SER A 2 -25.49 13.82 -46.01
C SER A 2 -25.42 12.91 -44.75
N ASN A 3 -24.67 11.82 -44.81
CA ASN A 3 -24.34 11.02 -43.64
C ASN A 3 -23.40 11.85 -42.76
N ARG A 4 -23.97 12.51 -41.76
CA ARG A 4 -23.20 12.98 -40.62
C ARG A 4 -22.81 11.73 -39.82
N SER A 5 -21.56 11.28 -40.01
CA SER A 5 -20.92 10.41 -39.02
C SER A 5 -20.86 11.20 -37.69
N GLN A 6 -21.73 10.87 -36.77
CA GLN A 6 -21.59 11.28 -35.39
C GLN A 6 -20.30 10.62 -34.91
N THR A 7 -19.20 11.36 -34.85
CA THR A 7 -18.04 10.99 -34.07
C THR A 7 -18.52 10.84 -32.63
N ALA A 8 -18.64 9.59 -32.16
CA ALA A 8 -18.89 9.31 -30.76
C ALA A 8 -17.82 10.04 -29.96
N SER A 9 -18.20 10.90 -29.06
CA SER A 9 -17.28 11.60 -28.17
C SER A 9 -16.58 10.52 -27.34
N VAL A 10 -15.24 10.41 -27.49
CA VAL A 10 -14.44 9.48 -26.71
C VAL A 10 -14.58 9.87 -25.24
N LEU A 11 -15.08 8.96 -24.43
CA LEU A 11 -15.21 9.17 -22.99
C LEU A 11 -13.80 9.16 -22.37
N ILE A 12 -13.40 10.28 -21.77
CA ILE A 12 -12.12 10.39 -21.06
C ILE A 12 -12.44 10.33 -19.56
N PRO A 13 -12.26 9.17 -18.91
CA PRO A 13 -12.47 9.06 -17.48
C PRO A 13 -11.37 9.78 -16.71
N PRO A 14 -11.63 10.31 -15.52
CA PRO A 14 -10.59 10.83 -14.64
C PRO A 14 -9.66 9.70 -14.20
N LEU A 15 -8.36 10.00 -14.13
CA LEU A 15 -7.31 9.04 -13.78
C LEU A 15 -6.74 9.32 -12.39
N SER A 16 -6.21 8.26 -11.79
CA SER A 16 -5.39 8.32 -10.58
C SER A 16 -4.04 9.01 -10.83
N PRO A 17 -3.25 9.30 -9.79
CA PRO A 17 -1.81 9.49 -9.93
C PRO A 17 -1.14 8.32 -10.67
N ALA A 18 0.10 8.53 -11.11
CA ALA A 18 0.92 7.49 -11.74
C ALA A 18 1.46 6.50 -10.71
N PHE A 19 1.53 5.22 -11.08
CA PHE A 19 2.12 4.13 -10.29
C PHE A 19 3.16 3.37 -11.10
N ILE A 20 4.02 2.62 -10.41
CA ILE A 20 5.06 1.81 -11.05
C ILE A 20 4.58 0.42 -11.47
N SER A 21 3.45 -0.02 -10.94
CA SER A 21 2.84 -1.30 -11.31
C SER A 21 1.31 -1.22 -11.42
N ALA A 22 0.74 -2.16 -12.16
CA ALA A 22 -0.71 -2.31 -12.23
C ALA A 22 -1.32 -2.72 -10.88
N ASP A 23 -0.57 -3.46 -10.06
CA ASP A 23 -0.98 -3.85 -8.71
C ASP A 23 -1.17 -2.62 -7.81
N ASP A 24 -0.22 -1.66 -7.84
CA ASP A 24 -0.29 -0.42 -7.07
C ASP A 24 -1.50 0.43 -7.46
N ALA A 25 -1.72 0.57 -8.77
CA ALA A 25 -2.87 1.31 -9.30
C ALA A 25 -4.21 0.65 -8.91
N ALA A 26 -4.27 -0.69 -8.92
CA ALA A 26 -5.47 -1.44 -8.51
C ALA A 26 -5.73 -1.31 -7.00
N VAL A 27 -4.69 -1.31 -6.18
CA VAL A 27 -4.81 -1.09 -4.72
C VAL A 27 -5.28 0.33 -4.42
N TYR A 28 -4.80 1.34 -5.14
CA TYR A 28 -5.32 2.70 -5.01
C TYR A 28 -6.83 2.78 -5.34
N ALA A 29 -7.27 2.14 -6.43
CA ALA A 29 -8.69 2.09 -6.77
C ALA A 29 -9.52 1.36 -5.69
N HIS A 30 -8.99 0.25 -5.14
CA HIS A 30 -9.60 -0.47 -4.03
C HIS A 30 -9.78 0.42 -2.78
N GLU A 31 -8.78 1.22 -2.42
CA GLU A 31 -8.87 2.13 -1.27
C GLU A 31 -9.97 3.17 -1.46
N LEU A 32 -10.11 3.72 -2.66
CA LEU A 32 -11.23 4.62 -2.97
C LEU A 32 -12.58 3.91 -2.80
N ILE A 33 -12.70 2.67 -3.30
CA ILE A 33 -13.94 1.87 -3.19
C ILE A 33 -14.29 1.60 -1.72
N THR A 34 -13.30 1.22 -0.90
CA THR A 34 -13.53 0.85 0.50
C THR A 34 -13.95 2.02 1.38
N THR A 35 -13.74 3.26 0.95
CA THR A 35 -14.25 4.45 1.64
C THR A 35 -15.76 4.66 1.42
N ILE A 36 -16.32 4.03 0.37
CA ILE A 36 -17.70 4.23 -0.06
C ILE A 36 -18.55 3.04 0.42
N LYS A 37 -19.47 3.26 1.36
CA LYS A 37 -20.30 2.20 1.96
C LYS A 37 -21.75 2.30 1.47
N ASN A 38 -22.02 1.99 0.21
CA ASN A 38 -23.38 2.11 -0.35
C ASN A 38 -23.96 0.82 -0.96
N GLY A 39 -23.26 -0.33 -0.84
CA GLY A 39 -23.78 -1.63 -1.28
C GLY A 39 -23.91 -1.79 -2.80
N VAL A 40 -23.21 -0.99 -3.59
CA VAL A 40 -23.12 -1.15 -5.05
C VAL A 40 -21.74 -1.63 -5.48
N VAL A 41 -21.67 -2.28 -6.63
CA VAL A 41 -20.43 -2.68 -7.29
C VAL A 41 -19.78 -1.47 -7.95
N TYR A 42 -18.49 -1.31 -7.77
CA TYR A 42 -17.66 -0.32 -8.44
C TYR A 42 -16.67 -0.99 -9.38
N GLY A 43 -16.29 -0.31 -10.46
CA GLY A 43 -15.28 -0.83 -11.36
C GLY A 43 -14.64 0.23 -12.23
N GLY A 44 -13.68 -0.22 -13.03
CA GLY A 44 -12.91 0.60 -13.96
C GLY A 44 -11.79 -0.19 -14.63
N PHE A 45 -10.81 0.55 -15.14
CA PHE A 45 -9.67 -0.01 -15.85
C PHE A 45 -8.35 0.48 -15.26
N ILE A 46 -7.32 -0.34 -15.40
CA ILE A 46 -5.93 0.06 -15.21
C ILE A 46 -5.35 0.28 -16.60
N LEU A 47 -4.86 1.47 -16.82
CA LEU A 47 -4.27 1.90 -18.08
C LEU A 47 -2.76 2.02 -17.93
N ALA A 48 -2.01 1.69 -18.97
CA ALA A 48 -0.56 1.84 -18.99
C ALA A 48 -0.13 2.87 -20.04
N ARG A 49 0.87 3.70 -19.68
CA ARG A 49 1.51 4.66 -20.57
C ARG A 49 2.96 4.87 -20.12
N GLN A 50 3.93 4.69 -20.99
CA GLN A 50 5.36 4.98 -20.72
C GLN A 50 5.86 4.33 -19.43
N ASN A 51 5.60 3.03 -19.24
CA ASN A 51 5.96 2.26 -18.03
C ASN A 51 5.36 2.83 -16.72
N ARG A 52 4.24 3.53 -16.81
CA ARG A 52 3.44 3.99 -15.67
C ARG A 52 2.02 3.46 -15.81
N TYR A 53 1.40 3.20 -14.65
CA TYR A 53 0.08 2.62 -14.54
C TYR A 53 -0.86 3.61 -13.86
N TYR A 54 -2.08 3.67 -14.34
CA TYR A 54 -3.10 4.63 -13.90
C TYR A 54 -4.42 3.88 -13.75
N ALA A 55 -5.06 4.00 -12.60
CA ALA A 55 -6.44 3.55 -12.46
C ALA A 55 -7.38 4.64 -12.99
N THR A 56 -8.39 4.28 -13.77
CA THR A 56 -9.55 5.15 -13.90
C THR A 56 -10.22 5.27 -12.54
N LEU A 57 -10.81 6.41 -12.18
CA LEU A 57 -11.52 6.50 -10.91
C LEU A 57 -12.72 5.53 -10.89
N PRO A 58 -13.01 4.87 -9.74
CA PRO A 58 -14.08 3.89 -9.64
C PRO A 58 -15.44 4.46 -10.03
N LYS A 59 -16.11 3.79 -10.95
CA LYS A 59 -17.46 4.13 -11.39
C LYS A 59 -18.48 3.21 -10.73
N ALA A 60 -19.56 3.79 -10.19
CA ALA A 60 -20.62 3.01 -9.59
C ALA A 60 -21.42 2.26 -10.66
N GLY A 61 -21.72 0.99 -10.38
CA GLY A 61 -22.66 0.17 -11.11
C GLY A 61 -23.98 -0.01 -10.35
N SER A 62 -24.53 -1.23 -10.42
CA SER A 62 -25.69 -1.66 -9.63
C SER A 62 -25.25 -2.43 -8.37
N ALA A 63 -26.20 -2.92 -7.59
CA ALA A 63 -25.90 -3.78 -6.45
C ALA A 63 -25.25 -5.14 -6.85
N LEU A 64 -25.41 -5.57 -8.10
CA LEU A 64 -25.00 -6.90 -8.57
C LEU A 64 -24.00 -6.86 -9.74
N SER A 65 -23.84 -5.73 -10.41
CA SER A 65 -23.04 -5.66 -11.63
C SER A 65 -22.45 -4.27 -11.88
N PHE A 66 -21.35 -4.26 -12.59
CA PHE A 66 -20.72 -3.07 -13.13
C PHE A 66 -20.69 -3.19 -14.66
N ASP A 67 -21.05 -2.09 -15.34
CA ASP A 67 -20.95 -2.02 -16.79
C ASP A 67 -19.70 -1.24 -17.20
N PRO A 68 -18.65 -1.89 -17.73
CA PRO A 68 -17.41 -1.26 -18.14
C PRO A 68 -17.57 -0.22 -19.25
N ALA A 69 -18.64 -0.29 -20.06
CA ALA A 69 -18.94 0.68 -21.11
C ALA A 69 -19.26 2.09 -20.56
N ASN A 70 -19.53 2.20 -19.25
CA ASN A 70 -19.67 3.48 -18.57
C ASN A 70 -18.31 4.17 -18.29
N VAL A 71 -17.18 3.49 -18.54
CA VAL A 71 -15.82 4.00 -18.29
C VAL A 71 -15.04 4.18 -19.59
N LEU A 72 -15.03 3.17 -20.45
CA LEU A 72 -14.34 3.22 -21.75
C LEU A 72 -15.34 2.91 -22.88
N THR A 73 -15.14 3.55 -24.02
CA THR A 73 -15.94 3.32 -25.21
C THR A 73 -15.75 1.92 -25.72
N LEU A 74 -16.85 1.25 -26.07
CA LEU A 74 -16.87 -0.05 -26.71
C LEU A 74 -16.81 0.11 -28.22
N SER A 75 -15.93 -0.63 -28.91
CA SER A 75 -15.89 -0.69 -30.36
C SER A 75 -17.03 -1.54 -30.93
N ASP A 76 -17.24 -1.47 -32.24
CA ASP A 76 -18.23 -2.31 -32.93
C ASP A 76 -17.94 -3.81 -32.82
N ASP A 77 -16.65 -4.18 -32.64
CA ASP A 77 -16.19 -5.55 -32.41
C ASP A 77 -16.35 -6.01 -30.95
N GLY A 78 -16.90 -5.18 -30.08
CA GLY A 78 -17.10 -5.46 -28.67
C GLY A 78 -15.84 -5.41 -27.80
N LEU A 79 -14.80 -4.72 -28.25
CA LEU A 79 -13.56 -4.48 -27.50
C LEU A 79 -13.56 -3.07 -26.90
N PHE A 80 -13.01 -2.93 -25.70
CA PHE A 80 -12.84 -1.61 -25.09
C PHE A 80 -11.70 -0.85 -25.76
N LEU A 81 -11.97 0.41 -26.11
CA LEU A 81 -10.98 1.30 -26.73
C LEU A 81 -10.21 2.04 -25.63
N PRO A 82 -8.88 1.98 -25.63
CA PRO A 82 -8.08 2.75 -24.68
C PRO A 82 -8.16 4.24 -24.99
N ILE A 83 -7.88 5.09 -24.02
CA ILE A 83 -7.63 6.51 -24.22
C ILE A 83 -6.39 6.67 -25.12
N GLU A 84 -6.38 7.69 -25.96
CA GLU A 84 -5.24 7.96 -26.84
C GLU A 84 -3.90 8.01 -26.07
N GLY A 85 -2.91 7.26 -26.55
CA GLY A 85 -1.59 7.15 -25.92
C GLY A 85 -1.51 6.21 -24.72
N TYR A 86 -2.60 5.51 -24.38
CA TYR A 86 -2.64 4.48 -23.33
C TYR A 86 -2.93 3.10 -23.92
N THR A 87 -2.55 2.06 -23.18
CA THR A 87 -3.00 0.68 -23.39
C THR A 87 -3.84 0.24 -22.19
N ILE A 88 -4.76 -0.70 -22.39
CA ILE A 88 -5.52 -1.30 -21.30
C ILE A 88 -4.68 -2.44 -20.73
N GLU A 89 -4.27 -2.34 -19.48
CA GLU A 89 -3.51 -3.37 -18.77
C GLU A 89 -4.40 -4.32 -18.01
N ALA A 90 -5.46 -3.79 -17.40
CA ALA A 90 -6.38 -4.58 -16.61
C ALA A 90 -7.78 -3.95 -16.54
N MET A 91 -8.75 -4.78 -16.21
CA MET A 91 -10.03 -4.35 -15.68
C MET A 91 -10.08 -4.64 -14.18
N TYR A 92 -10.78 -3.80 -13.42
CA TYR A 92 -11.02 -4.04 -12.00
C TYR A 92 -12.48 -3.81 -11.65
N HIS A 93 -12.99 -4.55 -10.67
CA HIS A 93 -14.27 -4.25 -10.01
C HIS A 93 -14.28 -4.71 -8.56
N SER A 94 -15.31 -4.31 -7.82
CA SER A 94 -15.55 -4.76 -6.45
C SER A 94 -16.63 -5.83 -6.41
N ASN A 95 -16.58 -6.71 -5.40
CA ASN A 95 -17.71 -7.51 -4.98
C ASN A 95 -18.46 -6.83 -3.84
N THR A 96 -19.76 -7.06 -3.80
CA THR A 96 -20.60 -6.88 -2.61
C THR A 96 -20.77 -8.23 -1.92
N SER A 97 -21.02 -8.24 -0.60
CA SER A 97 -21.35 -9.50 0.10
C SER A 97 -22.55 -10.15 -0.54
N LEU A 98 -22.38 -11.36 -1.04
CA LEU A 98 -23.40 -12.10 -1.78
C LEU A 98 -24.39 -12.78 -0.85
N TYR A 99 -25.53 -13.21 -1.44
CA TYR A 99 -26.50 -14.06 -0.77
C TYR A 99 -25.84 -15.39 -0.39
N ARG A 100 -25.85 -15.72 0.90
CA ARG A 100 -25.29 -16.96 1.43
C ARG A 100 -26.21 -18.13 1.13
N VAL A 101 -25.65 -19.18 0.54
CA VAL A 101 -26.37 -20.43 0.35
C VAL A 101 -26.41 -21.18 1.69
N PRO A 102 -27.57 -21.53 2.23
CA PRO A 102 -27.73 -22.03 3.61
C PRO A 102 -26.93 -23.30 3.94
N TRP A 103 -26.53 -24.08 2.94
CA TRP A 103 -25.81 -25.35 3.12
C TRP A 103 -24.29 -25.21 3.10
N GLN A 104 -23.74 -24.02 2.79
CA GLN A 104 -22.30 -23.85 2.75
C GLN A 104 -21.68 -23.80 4.14
N VAL A 105 -20.53 -24.49 4.28
CA VAL A 105 -19.66 -24.32 5.45
C VAL A 105 -19.18 -22.88 5.50
N HIS A 106 -19.08 -22.33 6.71
CA HIS A 106 -18.72 -20.92 6.92
C HIS A 106 -17.43 -20.49 6.17
N GLU A 107 -16.43 -21.35 6.12
CA GLU A 107 -15.16 -21.09 5.42
C GLU A 107 -15.34 -20.98 3.90
N GLU A 108 -16.14 -21.85 3.31
CA GLU A 108 -16.44 -21.82 1.88
C GLU A 108 -17.27 -20.59 1.51
N SER A 109 -18.21 -20.18 2.38
CA SER A 109 -18.96 -18.93 2.20
C SER A 109 -18.05 -17.70 2.21
N GLN A 110 -17.05 -17.68 3.11
CA GLN A 110 -16.07 -16.58 3.14
C GLN A 110 -15.20 -16.56 1.88
N LEU A 111 -14.83 -17.72 1.35
CA LEU A 111 -14.12 -17.80 0.08
C LEU A 111 -14.97 -17.27 -1.06
N GLN A 112 -16.25 -17.64 -1.11
CA GLN A 112 -17.17 -17.16 -2.14
C GLN A 112 -17.31 -15.64 -2.15
N ASP A 113 -17.47 -15.01 -0.99
CA ASP A 113 -17.59 -13.55 -0.87
C ASP A 113 -16.30 -12.84 -1.33
N ASN A 114 -15.14 -13.48 -1.13
CA ASN A 114 -13.83 -12.90 -1.36
C ASN A 114 -13.07 -13.55 -2.52
N PHE A 115 -13.79 -14.01 -3.54
CA PHE A 115 -13.25 -14.58 -4.75
C PHE A 115 -14.05 -14.15 -5.99
N PHE A 116 -13.45 -14.31 -7.15
CA PHE A 116 -14.09 -14.04 -8.44
C PHE A 116 -15.37 -14.87 -8.61
N SER A 117 -16.42 -14.23 -9.07
CA SER A 117 -17.60 -14.97 -9.50
C SER A 117 -17.30 -15.80 -10.75
N ILE A 118 -18.17 -16.78 -11.04
CA ILE A 118 -18.06 -17.59 -12.26
C ILE A 118 -18.12 -16.70 -13.51
N GLN A 119 -18.92 -15.64 -13.46
CA GLN A 119 -19.02 -14.70 -14.59
C GLN A 119 -17.77 -13.82 -14.73
N ASP A 120 -17.13 -13.43 -13.65
CA ASP A 120 -15.86 -12.68 -13.67
C ASP A 120 -14.76 -13.50 -14.35
N LEU A 121 -14.65 -14.79 -13.98
CA LEU A 121 -13.69 -15.71 -14.59
C LEU A 121 -13.97 -15.92 -16.07
N ASN A 122 -15.27 -16.03 -16.44
CA ASN A 122 -15.67 -16.11 -17.85
C ASN A 122 -15.21 -14.86 -18.62
N LEU A 123 -15.46 -13.67 -18.08
CA LEU A 123 -15.06 -12.41 -18.69
C LEU A 123 -13.54 -12.29 -18.79
N ALA A 124 -12.81 -12.59 -17.72
CA ALA A 124 -11.36 -12.53 -17.69
C ALA A 124 -10.71 -13.42 -18.77
N ILE A 125 -11.18 -14.68 -18.91
CA ILE A 125 -10.65 -15.60 -19.91
C ILE A 125 -11.06 -15.18 -21.33
N ARG A 126 -12.31 -14.75 -21.53
CA ARG A 126 -12.83 -14.36 -22.84
C ARG A 126 -12.15 -13.12 -23.40
N TYR A 127 -11.95 -12.10 -22.57
CA TYR A 127 -11.42 -10.81 -22.99
C TYR A 127 -9.92 -10.64 -22.73
N ARG A 128 -9.18 -11.75 -22.47
CA ARG A 128 -7.74 -11.72 -22.16
C ARG A 128 -6.87 -10.98 -23.19
N HIS A 129 -7.31 -10.90 -24.44
CA HIS A 129 -6.59 -10.18 -25.49
C HIS A 129 -6.82 -8.67 -25.46
N ASN A 130 -7.90 -8.22 -24.82
CA ASN A 130 -8.19 -6.80 -24.65
C ASN A 130 -7.62 -6.26 -23.34
N TYR A 131 -7.70 -7.06 -22.26
CA TYR A 131 -7.08 -6.79 -20.97
C TYR A 131 -6.61 -8.12 -20.33
N PRO A 132 -5.29 -8.33 -20.28
CA PRO A 132 -4.74 -9.64 -19.87
C PRO A 132 -4.96 -9.95 -18.39
N ARG A 133 -5.26 -8.93 -17.57
CA ARG A 133 -5.40 -9.02 -16.11
C ARG A 133 -6.74 -8.51 -15.63
N PHE A 134 -7.23 -9.14 -14.58
CA PHE A 134 -8.48 -8.80 -13.93
C PHE A 134 -8.26 -8.69 -12.42
N TYR A 135 -8.69 -7.56 -11.82
CA TYR A 135 -8.58 -7.35 -10.39
C TYR A 135 -9.96 -7.38 -9.72
N LEU A 136 -9.99 -7.96 -8.52
CA LEU A 136 -11.17 -8.00 -7.66
C LEU A 136 -10.88 -7.30 -6.34
N SER A 137 -11.65 -6.27 -6.02
CA SER A 137 -11.72 -5.64 -4.71
C SER A 137 -12.74 -6.36 -3.86
N CYS A 138 -12.30 -7.05 -2.82
CA CYS A 138 -13.14 -7.92 -2.01
C CYS A 138 -13.72 -7.22 -0.77
N PRO A 139 -14.85 -7.69 -0.23
CA PRO A 139 -15.47 -7.14 0.98
C PRO A 139 -14.60 -7.20 2.24
N ASP A 140 -13.70 -8.20 2.35
CA ASP A 140 -12.77 -8.35 3.46
C ASP A 140 -11.53 -7.46 3.37
N LYS A 141 -11.53 -6.53 2.39
CA LYS A 141 -10.45 -5.57 2.07
C LYS A 141 -9.23 -6.18 1.38
N CYS A 142 -9.30 -7.41 0.89
CA CYS A 142 -8.24 -7.93 0.02
C CYS A 142 -8.43 -7.46 -1.43
N VAL A 143 -7.35 -7.53 -2.19
CA VAL A 143 -7.35 -7.40 -3.65
C VAL A 143 -6.75 -8.66 -4.25
N LEU A 144 -7.51 -9.31 -5.11
CA LEU A 144 -7.04 -10.44 -5.91
C LEU A 144 -6.75 -10.00 -7.34
N SER A 145 -5.83 -10.70 -8.01
CA SER A 145 -5.64 -10.56 -9.45
C SER A 145 -5.63 -11.92 -10.13
N TYR A 146 -6.22 -11.98 -11.31
CA TYR A 146 -6.16 -13.13 -12.20
C TYR A 146 -5.60 -12.69 -13.55
N ILE A 147 -4.56 -13.40 -14.02
CA ILE A 147 -3.97 -13.23 -15.34
C ILE A 147 -4.31 -14.47 -16.13
N ALA A 148 -5.11 -14.28 -17.18
CA ALA A 148 -5.49 -15.36 -18.07
C ALA A 148 -4.30 -15.74 -18.97
N SER A 149 -3.93 -17.02 -18.96
CA SER A 149 -2.75 -17.55 -19.67
C SER A 149 -3.03 -17.95 -21.11
N GLY A 150 -4.31 -18.15 -21.46
CA GLY A 150 -4.71 -18.76 -22.73
C GLY A 150 -4.47 -20.28 -22.80
N SER A 151 -4.25 -20.93 -21.63
CA SER A 151 -3.97 -22.36 -21.53
C SER A 151 -5.08 -23.24 -22.10
N ALA A 152 -4.74 -24.50 -22.44
CA ALA A 152 -5.73 -25.48 -22.84
C ALA A 152 -6.81 -25.72 -21.76
N LEU A 153 -6.42 -25.61 -20.48
CA LEU A 153 -7.37 -25.74 -19.37
C LEU A 153 -8.35 -24.56 -19.35
N GLU A 154 -7.89 -23.31 -19.53
CA GLU A 154 -8.81 -22.16 -19.65
C GLU A 154 -9.81 -22.34 -20.81
N GLN A 155 -9.32 -22.82 -21.96
CA GLN A 155 -10.19 -23.10 -23.10
C GLN A 155 -11.25 -24.18 -22.77
N ALA A 156 -10.87 -25.21 -22.01
CA ALA A 156 -11.79 -26.24 -21.55
C ALA A 156 -12.78 -25.75 -20.48
N LEU A 157 -12.37 -24.81 -19.65
CA LEU A 157 -13.22 -24.21 -18.61
C LEU A 157 -14.24 -23.22 -19.18
N LEU A 158 -13.90 -22.50 -20.27
CA LEU A 158 -14.73 -21.43 -20.81
C LEU A 158 -16.19 -21.84 -21.07
N PRO A 159 -16.53 -23.00 -21.73
CA PRO A 159 -17.91 -23.42 -21.92
C PRO A 159 -18.63 -23.76 -20.60
N LEU A 160 -17.90 -24.20 -19.56
CA LEU A 160 -18.48 -24.54 -18.25
C LEU A 160 -18.79 -23.27 -17.43
N LEU A 161 -17.98 -22.21 -17.59
CA LEU A 161 -18.17 -20.89 -16.99
C LEU A 161 -19.25 -20.07 -17.72
N SER A 162 -19.56 -20.41 -18.99
CA SER A 162 -20.44 -19.63 -19.84
C SER A 162 -21.91 -19.94 -19.60
N ARG A 163 -22.76 -18.92 -19.70
CA ARG A 163 -24.23 -19.09 -19.81
C ARG A 163 -24.60 -19.26 -21.26
N THR A 164 -25.47 -20.23 -21.55
CA THR A 164 -26.05 -20.40 -22.89
C THR A 164 -27.04 -19.29 -23.24
N ARG A 165 -27.74 -18.78 -22.23
CA ARG A 165 -28.65 -17.62 -22.31
C ARG A 165 -28.51 -16.79 -21.04
N PRO A 166 -28.63 -15.44 -21.12
CA PRO A 166 -28.40 -14.54 -19.96
C PRO A 166 -29.26 -14.91 -18.74
N GLN A 167 -30.48 -15.39 -18.94
CA GLN A 167 -31.45 -15.71 -17.88
C GLN A 167 -31.29 -17.10 -17.25
N TYR A 168 -30.42 -17.96 -17.81
CA TYR A 168 -30.24 -19.32 -17.29
C TYR A 168 -28.82 -19.51 -16.77
N PRO A 169 -28.64 -20.03 -15.54
CA PRO A 169 -27.33 -20.28 -14.98
C PRO A 169 -26.55 -21.29 -15.83
N GLY A 170 -25.23 -21.04 -15.94
CA GLY A 170 -24.27 -21.90 -16.60
C GLY A 170 -24.07 -23.24 -15.86
N THR A 171 -23.20 -24.09 -16.39
CA THR A 171 -22.93 -25.41 -15.79
C THR A 171 -22.28 -25.25 -14.39
N PHE A 172 -21.27 -24.40 -14.24
CA PHE A 172 -20.63 -24.20 -12.97
C PHE A 172 -21.50 -23.40 -11.99
N GLU A 173 -22.32 -22.48 -12.45
CA GLU A 173 -23.26 -21.78 -11.58
C GLU A 173 -24.26 -22.75 -10.96
N ARG A 174 -24.85 -23.66 -11.76
CA ARG A 174 -25.74 -24.71 -11.25
C ARG A 174 -25.04 -25.67 -10.29
N ALA A 175 -23.77 -26.04 -10.60
CA ALA A 175 -22.98 -26.90 -9.72
C ALA A 175 -22.70 -26.24 -8.38
N TYR A 176 -22.49 -24.91 -8.38
CA TYR A 176 -22.33 -24.09 -7.20
C TYR A 176 -23.61 -24.02 -6.37
N ASP A 177 -24.75 -23.78 -7.03
CA ASP A 177 -26.07 -23.67 -6.38
C ASP A 177 -26.50 -24.96 -5.66
N VAL A 178 -26.12 -26.13 -6.18
CA VAL A 178 -26.41 -27.42 -5.56
C VAL A 178 -25.28 -27.99 -4.71
N GLY A 179 -24.17 -27.25 -4.54
CA GLY A 179 -23.03 -27.64 -3.71
C GLY A 179 -22.15 -28.75 -4.28
N SER A 180 -22.28 -29.09 -5.55
CA SER A 180 -21.40 -30.06 -6.21
C SER A 180 -20.06 -29.44 -6.67
N LEU A 181 -19.99 -28.13 -6.74
CA LEU A 181 -18.76 -27.35 -6.94
C LEU A 181 -18.59 -26.37 -5.75
N MET A 182 -17.53 -26.55 -4.96
CA MET A 182 -17.21 -25.66 -3.85
C MET A 182 -16.30 -24.51 -4.31
N PRO A 183 -16.34 -23.33 -3.66
CA PRO A 183 -15.40 -22.23 -3.89
C PRO A 183 -13.94 -22.67 -3.90
N SER A 184 -13.51 -23.47 -2.94
CA SER A 184 -12.15 -24.00 -2.85
C SER A 184 -11.75 -24.84 -4.07
N HIS A 185 -12.66 -25.63 -4.62
CA HIS A 185 -12.42 -26.42 -5.85
C HIS A 185 -12.24 -25.50 -7.06
N LEU A 186 -13.09 -24.47 -7.18
CA LEU A 186 -12.97 -23.49 -8.26
C LEU A 186 -11.63 -22.74 -8.19
N ILE A 187 -11.21 -22.32 -7.00
CA ILE A 187 -9.91 -21.67 -6.78
C ILE A 187 -8.77 -22.58 -7.25
N GLY A 188 -8.79 -23.86 -6.86
CA GLY A 188 -7.79 -24.84 -7.30
C GLY A 188 -7.72 -25.00 -8.82
N LEU A 189 -8.86 -25.06 -9.50
CA LEU A 189 -8.92 -25.10 -10.96
C LEU A 189 -8.35 -23.84 -11.61
N ILE A 190 -8.64 -22.67 -11.07
CA ILE A 190 -8.16 -21.37 -11.58
C ILE A 190 -6.66 -21.20 -11.34
N CYS A 191 -6.12 -21.67 -10.21
CA CYS A 191 -4.67 -21.71 -9.98
C CYS A 191 -3.91 -22.60 -10.97
N LEU A 192 -4.56 -23.64 -11.49
CA LEU A 192 -4.00 -24.53 -12.54
C LEU A 192 -4.13 -23.93 -13.94
N ALA A 193 -5.17 -23.13 -14.18
CA ALA A 193 -5.50 -22.63 -15.50
C ALA A 193 -4.69 -21.37 -15.87
N GLY A 194 -4.54 -20.43 -14.93
CA GLY A 194 -3.85 -19.16 -15.13
C GLY A 194 -3.03 -18.77 -13.90
N THR A 195 -2.76 -17.48 -13.75
CA THR A 195 -2.02 -16.96 -12.60
C THR A 195 -2.97 -16.21 -11.66
N LEU A 196 -3.23 -16.80 -10.51
CA LEU A 196 -4.01 -16.17 -9.43
C LEU A 196 -3.06 -15.63 -8.35
N SER A 197 -3.26 -14.37 -7.95
CA SER A 197 -2.42 -13.73 -6.94
C SER A 197 -3.26 -12.97 -5.91
N ILE A 198 -2.80 -12.97 -4.68
CA ILE A 198 -3.25 -12.09 -3.61
C ILE A 198 -2.38 -10.82 -3.69
N VAL A 199 -2.93 -9.74 -4.19
CA VAL A 199 -2.23 -8.47 -4.38
C VAL A 199 -2.18 -7.69 -3.07
N LEU A 200 -3.31 -7.54 -2.39
CA LEU A 200 -3.40 -6.94 -1.06
C LEU A 200 -4.04 -7.96 -0.12
N PRO A 201 -3.35 -8.31 0.99
CA PRO A 201 -3.93 -9.18 2.01
C PRO A 201 -5.19 -8.60 2.66
N GLY A 202 -6.08 -9.50 3.11
CA GLY A 202 -7.28 -9.19 3.89
C GLY A 202 -7.51 -10.23 4.98
N ALA A 203 -8.71 -10.24 5.55
CA ALA A 203 -9.02 -11.15 6.65
C ALA A 203 -8.97 -12.62 6.21
N ARG A 204 -9.40 -12.92 5.00
CA ARG A 204 -9.40 -14.30 4.47
C ARG A 204 -8.08 -14.66 3.79
N TRP A 205 -7.45 -13.72 3.10
CA TRP A 205 -6.23 -13.89 2.33
C TRP A 205 -5.08 -13.22 3.06
N ALA A 206 -4.46 -13.95 3.99
CA ALA A 206 -3.55 -13.37 4.99
C ALA A 206 -2.21 -12.86 4.43
N ARG A 207 -1.85 -13.17 3.17
CA ARG A 207 -0.51 -12.89 2.65
C ARG A 207 -0.52 -12.52 1.17
N ARG A 208 0.29 -11.51 0.79
CA ARG A 208 0.60 -11.18 -0.61
C ARG A 208 1.45 -12.29 -1.22
N THR A 209 0.92 -13.00 -2.21
CA THR A 209 1.60 -14.12 -2.87
C THR A 209 0.87 -14.54 -4.15
N ARG A 210 1.56 -15.28 -5.01
CA ARG A 210 0.94 -16.06 -6.08
C ARG A 210 0.43 -17.38 -5.52
N LEU A 211 -0.78 -17.74 -5.88
CA LEU A 211 -1.35 -19.01 -5.48
C LEU A 211 -0.92 -20.10 -6.45
N GLY A 212 -0.29 -21.14 -5.91
CA GLY A 212 0.13 -22.29 -6.71
C GLY A 212 -0.98 -23.34 -6.89
N ALA A 213 -0.74 -24.26 -7.81
CA ALA A 213 -1.64 -25.40 -8.10
C ALA A 213 -1.94 -26.29 -6.86
N ASN A 214 -1.06 -26.26 -5.87
CA ASN A 214 -1.20 -27.02 -4.62
C ASN A 214 -1.88 -26.22 -3.51
N TRP A 215 -2.49 -25.08 -3.82
CA TRP A 215 -3.18 -24.27 -2.82
C TRP A 215 -4.26 -25.08 -2.09
N LYS A 216 -4.29 -24.96 -0.77
CA LYS A 216 -5.29 -25.55 0.11
C LYS A 216 -5.74 -24.53 1.13
N ILE A 217 -6.99 -24.60 1.53
CA ILE A 217 -7.64 -23.70 2.47
C ILE A 217 -6.89 -23.59 3.82
N ASP A 218 -6.29 -24.70 4.26
CA ASP A 218 -5.63 -24.82 5.57
C ASP A 218 -4.16 -24.35 5.57
N GLN A 219 -3.57 -24.05 4.40
CA GLN A 219 -2.13 -23.78 4.26
C GLN A 219 -1.75 -22.29 4.24
N GLN A 220 -2.64 -21.40 4.68
CA GLN A 220 -2.43 -19.95 4.58
C GLN A 220 -1.33 -19.40 5.51
N ASN A 221 -0.82 -20.17 6.47
CA ASN A 221 0.09 -19.71 7.53
C ASN A 221 1.58 -20.05 7.32
N GLY A 222 1.96 -20.61 6.18
CA GLY A 222 3.37 -20.96 5.90
C GLY A 222 4.22 -19.70 5.66
N ARG A 223 5.39 -19.61 6.33
CA ARG A 223 6.45 -18.66 5.99
C ARG A 223 7.11 -19.10 4.67
N THR A 224 6.56 -18.71 3.55
CA THR A 224 7.22 -18.87 2.25
C THR A 224 7.96 -17.57 1.89
N SER A 225 8.99 -17.70 1.06
CA SER A 225 9.72 -16.54 0.52
C SER A 225 8.76 -15.54 -0.14
N VAL A 226 9.12 -14.26 -0.11
CA VAL A 226 8.41 -13.22 -0.85
C VAL A 226 8.63 -13.49 -2.34
N ASP A 227 7.55 -13.67 -3.10
CA ASP A 227 7.57 -13.98 -4.53
C ASP A 227 7.02 -12.85 -5.41
N MET A 228 6.56 -11.77 -4.80
CA MET A 228 6.03 -10.59 -5.48
C MET A 228 6.72 -9.33 -4.97
N PRO A 229 7.01 -8.34 -5.85
CA PRO A 229 7.55 -7.05 -5.44
C PRO A 229 6.64 -6.38 -4.40
N PRO A 230 7.18 -5.53 -3.52
CA PRO A 230 6.36 -4.77 -2.57
C PRO A 230 5.40 -3.86 -3.32
N LEU A 231 4.26 -3.58 -2.71
CA LEU A 231 3.39 -2.51 -3.17
C LEU A 231 4.07 -1.16 -2.92
N CYS A 232 3.89 -0.24 -3.86
CA CYS A 232 4.42 1.11 -3.80
C CYS A 232 3.30 2.15 -3.83
N GLU A 233 3.59 3.31 -3.26
CA GLU A 233 2.76 4.51 -3.38
C GLU A 233 2.93 5.14 -4.77
N SER A 234 2.21 6.23 -5.03
CA SER A 234 2.29 6.94 -6.30
C SER A 234 3.70 7.51 -6.58
N VAL A 235 3.96 7.77 -7.85
CA VAL A 235 5.23 8.32 -8.35
C VAL A 235 5.29 9.82 -8.12
N PHE A 236 6.44 10.31 -7.67
CA PHE A 236 6.74 11.74 -7.48
C PHE A 236 8.06 12.12 -8.15
N SER A 237 8.20 13.38 -8.54
CA SER A 237 9.46 13.93 -9.06
C SER A 237 10.42 14.42 -7.96
N ASP A 238 9.97 14.44 -6.72
CA ASP A 238 10.73 14.89 -5.54
C ASP A 238 10.62 13.89 -4.40
N VAL A 239 11.74 13.63 -3.72
CA VAL A 239 11.81 12.65 -2.63
C VAL A 239 10.97 13.05 -1.43
N LEU A 240 10.94 14.34 -1.09
CA LEU A 240 10.17 14.81 0.06
C LEU A 240 8.67 14.70 -0.19
N ASP A 241 8.22 14.90 -1.43
CA ASP A 241 6.80 14.75 -1.78
C ASP A 241 6.38 13.29 -1.71
N ALA A 242 7.25 12.35 -2.13
CA ALA A 242 7.01 10.92 -1.97
C ALA A 242 6.86 10.53 -0.49
N VAL A 243 7.77 10.99 0.37
CA VAL A 243 7.71 10.70 1.82
C VAL A 243 6.53 11.38 2.50
N LYS A 244 6.22 12.63 2.15
CA LYS A 244 5.03 13.34 2.66
C LYS A 244 3.72 12.62 2.30
N ALA A 245 3.66 11.97 1.14
CA ALA A 245 2.49 11.18 0.76
C ALA A 245 2.29 9.99 1.71
N VAL A 246 3.37 9.25 2.01
CA VAL A 246 3.34 8.15 2.99
C VAL A 246 2.98 8.66 4.39
N GLN A 247 3.59 9.75 4.84
CA GLN A 247 3.33 10.30 6.17
C GLN A 247 1.84 10.56 6.42
N ARG A 248 1.09 10.99 5.39
CA ARG A 248 -0.36 11.21 5.52
C ARG A 248 -1.12 9.93 5.86
N HIS A 249 -0.67 8.78 5.39
CA HIS A 249 -1.26 7.49 5.71
C HIS A 249 -0.91 7.02 7.14
N LEU A 250 0.26 7.39 7.66
CA LEU A 250 0.76 6.96 8.96
C LEU A 250 0.10 7.65 10.16
N ARG A 251 -0.40 8.87 9.99
CA ARG A 251 -1.04 9.67 11.04
C ARG A 251 -2.23 8.99 11.75
N LEU A 252 -2.83 8.00 11.12
CA LEU A 252 -4.08 7.40 11.58
C LEU A 252 -3.91 6.20 12.52
N ARG A 253 -2.67 5.78 12.84
CA ARG A 253 -2.41 4.54 13.58
C ARG A 253 -1.48 4.76 14.77
N LYS A 254 -2.05 5.12 15.91
CA LYS A 254 -1.31 5.56 17.10
C LYS A 254 -0.44 4.50 17.79
N HIS A 255 -0.70 3.23 17.69
CA HIS A 255 -0.02 2.19 18.51
C HIS A 255 0.82 1.22 17.69
N VAL A 256 1.16 1.57 16.47
CA VAL A 256 1.86 0.69 15.55
C VAL A 256 2.97 1.45 14.86
N GLN A 257 4.16 0.89 14.88
CA GLN A 257 5.27 1.39 14.09
C GLN A 257 5.21 0.87 12.67
N PHE A 258 5.52 1.74 11.75
CA PHE A 258 5.62 1.45 10.33
C PHE A 258 6.99 1.81 9.79
N ALA A 259 7.44 1.05 8.82
CA ALA A 259 8.67 1.35 8.07
C ALA A 259 8.52 1.00 6.59
N GLY A 260 9.38 1.59 5.76
CA GLY A 260 9.46 1.31 4.34
C GLY A 260 10.70 1.91 3.70
N TYR A 261 10.85 1.68 2.41
CA TYR A 261 11.96 2.16 1.61
C TYR A 261 11.52 3.28 0.69
N VAL A 262 12.44 4.22 0.46
CA VAL A 262 12.34 5.22 -0.61
C VAL A 262 13.19 4.75 -1.77
N LEU A 263 12.58 4.63 -2.92
CA LEU A 263 13.20 4.15 -4.15
C LEU A 263 13.29 5.30 -5.16
N LYS A 264 14.38 5.33 -5.93
CA LYS A 264 14.60 6.29 -7.02
C LYS A 264 14.87 5.56 -8.31
N HIS A 265 14.20 5.97 -9.38
CA HIS A 265 14.47 5.46 -10.72
C HIS A 265 15.73 6.11 -11.31
N ALA A 266 16.59 5.31 -11.91
CA ALA A 266 17.89 5.78 -12.42
C ALA A 266 17.75 6.80 -13.56
N ASP A 267 16.84 6.55 -14.52
CA ASP A 267 16.73 7.33 -15.74
C ASP A 267 15.75 8.50 -15.66
N THR A 268 14.62 8.31 -14.97
CA THR A 268 13.52 9.30 -14.95
C THR A 268 13.56 10.24 -13.76
N GLN A 269 14.45 10.03 -12.80
CA GLN A 269 14.51 10.77 -11.53
C GLN A 269 13.22 10.69 -10.70
N ASP A 270 12.37 9.70 -10.96
CA ASP A 270 11.14 9.48 -10.21
C ASP A 270 11.42 8.81 -8.87
N TYR A 271 10.66 9.22 -7.86
CA TYR A 271 10.70 8.66 -6.52
C TYR A 271 9.40 7.97 -6.19
N VAL A 272 9.49 6.83 -5.52
CA VAL A 272 8.36 6.12 -4.94
C VAL A 272 8.72 5.62 -3.55
N CYS A 273 7.73 5.56 -2.67
CA CYS A 273 7.87 4.87 -1.39
C CYS A 273 7.21 3.50 -1.48
N THR A 274 7.83 2.47 -0.91
CA THR A 274 7.11 1.22 -0.68
C THR A 274 5.95 1.49 0.27
N ARG A 275 4.87 0.71 0.20
CA ARG A 275 3.78 0.86 1.18
C ARG A 275 4.28 0.55 2.59
N PRO A 276 3.76 1.25 3.61
CA PRO A 276 4.18 1.03 4.98
C PRO A 276 3.92 -0.40 5.43
N LEU A 277 4.95 -1.05 5.96
CA LEU A 277 4.84 -2.31 6.66
C LEU A 277 4.78 -2.06 8.15
N GLU A 278 3.86 -2.76 8.80
CA GLU A 278 3.81 -2.86 10.25
C GLU A 278 5.01 -3.69 10.73
N THR A 279 5.87 -3.09 11.55
CA THR A 279 7.07 -3.76 12.04
C THR A 279 7.04 -3.89 13.56
N PRO A 280 7.05 -5.10 14.11
CA PRO A 280 7.32 -5.28 15.52
C PRO A 280 8.83 -5.01 15.78
N TYR A 281 9.14 -4.11 16.70
CA TYR A 281 10.49 -3.94 17.25
C TYR A 281 11.61 -3.56 16.27
N PHE A 282 11.31 -2.78 15.20
CA PHE A 282 12.31 -2.27 14.25
C PHE A 282 13.08 -3.33 13.44
N GLU A 283 12.57 -4.54 13.34
CA GLU A 283 13.09 -5.56 12.45
C GLU A 283 12.61 -5.32 11.02
N PHE A 284 13.26 -4.36 10.38
CA PHE A 284 12.96 -3.96 9.01
C PHE A 284 14.11 -4.40 8.08
N ASP A 285 13.94 -5.56 7.45
CA ASP A 285 14.93 -6.13 6.54
C ASP A 285 14.42 -6.09 5.09
N ARG A 286 15.32 -5.79 4.15
CA ARG A 286 15.07 -5.90 2.71
C ARG A 286 14.56 -7.28 2.33
N ASP A 287 15.05 -8.30 3.00
CA ASP A 287 14.71 -9.70 2.77
C ASP A 287 13.25 -10.04 3.08
N VAL A 288 12.57 -9.24 3.88
CA VAL A 288 11.15 -9.40 4.23
C VAL A 288 10.26 -8.69 3.18
N LEU A 289 10.80 -7.67 2.52
CA LEU A 289 10.01 -6.81 1.64
C LEU A 289 10.18 -7.15 0.16
N PHE A 290 11.40 -7.48 -0.26
CA PHE A 290 11.70 -7.73 -1.67
C PHE A 290 11.87 -9.22 -1.97
N PRO A 291 11.34 -9.71 -3.11
CA PRO A 291 11.61 -11.07 -3.56
C PRO A 291 13.11 -11.25 -3.80
N LYS A 292 13.58 -12.48 -3.67
CA LYS A 292 14.98 -12.82 -3.92
C LYS A 292 15.13 -13.52 -5.27
N ASP A 293 16.22 -13.22 -5.96
CA ASP A 293 16.62 -13.98 -7.14
C ASP A 293 17.20 -15.36 -6.78
N SER A 294 17.64 -16.11 -7.77
CA SER A 294 18.23 -17.44 -7.59
C SER A 294 19.54 -17.43 -6.79
N SER A 295 20.19 -16.27 -6.65
CA SER A 295 21.41 -16.08 -5.83
C SER A 295 21.10 -15.57 -4.41
N GLY A 296 19.83 -15.35 -4.11
CA GLY A 296 19.37 -14.87 -2.80
C GLY A 296 19.47 -13.36 -2.63
N VAL A 297 19.70 -12.61 -3.71
CA VAL A 297 19.78 -11.15 -3.69
C VAL A 297 18.36 -10.56 -3.81
N PRO A 298 17.98 -9.56 -2.97
CA PRO A 298 16.71 -8.87 -3.09
C PRO A 298 16.54 -8.19 -4.45
N VAL A 299 15.42 -8.48 -5.13
CA VAL A 299 15.07 -7.93 -6.45
C VAL A 299 14.20 -6.69 -6.25
N LEU A 300 14.75 -5.54 -6.63
CA LEU A 300 14.04 -4.27 -6.63
C LEU A 300 13.17 -4.13 -7.89
N PRO A 301 12.19 -3.22 -7.92
CA PRO A 301 11.52 -2.84 -9.15
C PRO A 301 12.53 -2.41 -10.21
N GLU A 302 12.27 -2.76 -11.47
CA GLU A 302 13.18 -2.50 -12.58
C GLU A 302 13.56 -1.03 -12.70
N GLY A 303 14.85 -0.74 -12.78
CA GLY A 303 15.41 0.61 -12.87
C GLY A 303 15.45 1.38 -11.55
N TYR A 304 14.95 0.81 -10.44
CA TYR A 304 14.93 1.47 -9.14
C TYR A 304 16.09 1.05 -8.24
N SER A 305 16.55 2.00 -7.44
CA SER A 305 17.51 1.78 -6.36
C SER A 305 16.99 2.37 -5.04
N ILE A 306 17.45 1.82 -3.92
CA ILE A 306 17.11 2.37 -2.60
C ILE A 306 17.91 3.65 -2.40
N VAL A 307 17.24 4.76 -2.08
CA VAL A 307 17.84 6.06 -1.75
C VAL A 307 17.51 6.52 -0.34
N GLY A 308 16.67 5.79 0.37
CA GLY A 308 16.35 6.09 1.75
C GLY A 308 15.47 5.04 2.39
N VAL A 309 15.29 5.23 3.70
CA VAL A 309 14.31 4.49 4.50
C VAL A 309 13.43 5.51 5.22
N TYR A 310 12.18 5.14 5.46
CA TYR A 310 11.28 5.93 6.30
C TYR A 310 10.71 5.05 7.40
N LEU A 311 10.45 5.65 8.55
CA LEU A 311 9.82 4.99 9.70
C LEU A 311 8.93 5.96 10.45
N SER A 312 7.97 5.42 11.21
CA SER A 312 7.11 6.19 12.10
C SER A 312 7.55 6.04 13.55
N GLY A 313 7.10 6.96 14.40
CA GLY A 313 7.20 6.83 15.84
C GLY A 313 6.28 5.73 16.38
N GLU A 314 6.56 5.29 17.60
CA GLU A 314 5.80 4.33 18.37
C GLU A 314 5.44 4.93 19.73
N GLU A 315 4.27 4.59 20.27
CA GLU A 315 4.00 4.90 21.68
C GLU A 315 4.72 3.88 22.57
N PRO A 316 5.55 4.31 23.53
CA PRO A 316 6.22 3.39 24.44
C PRO A 316 5.21 2.69 25.34
N ASP A 317 5.39 1.38 25.53
CA ASP A 317 4.60 0.55 26.45
C ASP A 317 4.85 0.88 27.94
N VAL A 318 5.85 1.68 28.23
CA VAL A 318 6.29 2.03 29.58
C VAL A 318 5.88 3.46 29.89
N LEU A 319 5.29 3.69 31.05
CA LEU A 319 5.03 5.02 31.59
C LEU A 319 6.37 5.73 31.90
N LEU A 320 6.92 6.39 30.91
CA LEU A 320 8.05 7.31 31.08
C LEU A 320 7.56 8.62 31.70
N HIS A 321 8.48 9.45 32.17
CA HIS A 321 8.16 10.79 32.63
C HIS A 321 7.44 11.59 31.53
N GLU A 322 6.36 12.33 31.82
CA GLU A 322 5.49 12.96 30.81
C GLU A 322 6.26 13.74 29.73
N SER A 323 7.27 14.51 30.13
CA SER A 323 8.11 15.28 29.19
C SER A 323 9.01 14.43 28.29
N THR A 324 9.37 13.22 28.72
CA THR A 324 10.19 12.28 27.96
C THR A 324 9.34 11.49 26.98
N ASN A 325 8.07 11.19 27.37
CA ASN A 325 7.12 10.46 26.53
C ASN A 325 6.74 11.20 25.24
N GLU A 326 6.52 12.52 25.34
CA GLU A 326 6.11 13.31 24.17
C GLU A 326 7.18 13.29 23.09
N LEU A 327 8.45 13.50 23.48
CA LEU A 327 9.56 13.52 22.53
C LEU A 327 9.88 12.11 22.00
N PHE A 328 9.64 11.09 22.80
CA PHE A 328 10.00 9.71 22.45
C PHE A 328 9.21 9.15 21.27
N GLY A 329 7.89 9.45 21.18
CA GLY A 329 7.05 9.08 20.05
C GLY A 329 7.28 9.93 18.80
N ASP A 330 7.95 11.06 18.94
CA ASP A 330 8.13 12.07 17.90
C ASP A 330 9.59 12.21 17.43
N PHE A 331 10.45 11.27 17.86
CA PHE A 331 11.85 11.18 17.41
C PHE A 331 12.26 9.70 17.25
N PHE A 332 13.36 9.49 16.54
CA PHE A 332 13.95 8.15 16.37
C PHE A 332 14.24 7.50 17.71
N SER A 333 13.70 6.32 17.97
CA SER A 333 14.28 5.54 19.06
C SER A 333 15.72 5.13 18.71
N PRO A 334 16.60 4.93 19.72
CA PRO A 334 17.99 4.55 19.47
C PRO A 334 18.13 3.29 18.60
N ARG A 335 17.26 2.29 18.81
CA ARG A 335 17.25 1.07 18.03
C ARG A 335 16.79 1.29 16.59
N ALA A 336 15.74 2.09 16.38
CA ALA A 336 15.26 2.44 15.06
C ALA A 336 16.32 3.19 14.26
N LEU A 337 16.99 4.15 14.90
CA LEU A 337 18.09 4.89 14.27
C LEU A 337 19.25 3.97 13.92
N LEU A 338 19.68 3.10 14.85
CA LEU A 338 20.73 2.13 14.59
C LEU A 338 20.42 1.26 13.38
N THR A 339 19.26 0.63 13.37
CA THR A 339 18.83 -0.25 12.25
C THR A 339 18.79 0.53 10.94
N SER A 340 18.22 1.72 10.95
CA SER A 340 18.14 2.57 9.76
C SER A 340 19.52 2.96 9.24
N LEU A 341 20.42 3.41 10.11
CA LEU A 341 21.79 3.77 9.75
C LEU A 341 22.59 2.59 9.21
N LEU A 342 22.42 1.39 9.78
CA LEU A 342 23.05 0.18 9.25
C LEU A 342 22.53 -0.19 7.85
N LEU A 343 21.25 0.04 7.56
CA LEU A 343 20.67 -0.18 6.25
C LEU A 343 21.18 0.82 5.20
N VAL A 344 21.23 2.09 5.55
CA VAL A 344 21.64 3.16 4.60
C VAL A 344 23.14 3.32 4.46
N ARG A 345 23.92 2.95 5.47
CA ARG A 345 25.40 3.04 5.44
C ARG A 345 26.01 2.23 4.30
N ALA A 346 25.38 1.13 3.92
CA ALA A 346 25.82 0.30 2.80
C ALA A 346 25.56 0.96 1.43
N THR A 347 24.79 2.07 1.38
CA THR A 347 24.37 2.72 0.14
C THR A 347 24.64 4.22 0.27
N PRO A 348 25.74 4.74 -0.33
CA PRO A 348 26.09 6.16 -0.28
C PRO A 348 24.96 7.06 -0.79
N GLY A 349 24.72 8.17 -0.09
CA GLY A 349 23.69 9.15 -0.45
C GLY A 349 22.28 8.81 -0.01
N CYS A 350 22.09 7.71 0.74
CA CYS A 350 20.79 7.39 1.33
C CYS A 350 20.46 8.30 2.52
N GLU A 351 19.16 8.50 2.71
CA GLU A 351 18.59 9.33 3.77
C GLU A 351 17.67 8.50 4.67
N VAL A 352 17.53 8.94 5.93
CA VAL A 352 16.57 8.36 6.87
C VAL A 352 15.50 9.39 7.17
N PHE A 353 14.24 9.03 6.94
CA PHE A 353 13.09 9.88 7.23
C PHE A 353 12.35 9.36 8.44
N PHE A 354 11.92 10.25 9.31
CA PHE A 354 11.10 9.92 10.46
C PHE A 354 9.77 10.67 10.42
N CYS A 355 8.71 9.92 10.39
CA CYS A 355 7.34 10.42 10.42
C CYS A 355 6.87 10.48 11.87
N ALA A 356 6.93 11.65 12.47
CA ALA A 356 6.51 11.88 13.85
C ALA A 356 5.00 11.67 14.02
N ARG A 357 4.61 11.22 15.19
CA ARG A 357 3.22 10.89 15.55
C ARG A 357 2.30 12.10 15.39
N GLU A 358 2.73 13.26 15.83
CA GLU A 358 1.95 14.50 15.77
C GLU A 358 1.99 15.16 14.38
N GLY A 359 2.70 14.54 13.43
CA GLY A 359 2.68 14.88 12.01
C GLY A 359 3.88 15.66 11.53
N GLY A 360 4.90 15.80 12.34
CA GLY A 360 6.21 16.26 11.90
C GLY A 360 6.86 15.27 10.93
N LEU A 361 7.78 15.78 10.12
CA LEU A 361 8.64 14.98 9.27
C LEU A 361 10.08 15.42 9.47
N LEU A 362 10.92 14.49 9.88
CA LEU A 362 12.35 14.71 10.05
C LEU A 362 13.12 13.98 8.95
N ARG A 363 14.27 14.51 8.61
CA ARG A 363 15.24 13.90 7.70
C ARG A 363 16.60 13.86 8.33
N TYR A 364 17.24 12.70 8.35
CA TYR A 364 18.64 12.54 8.72
C TYR A 364 19.44 12.13 7.49
N GLN A 365 20.46 12.93 7.15
CA GLN A 365 21.41 12.62 6.09
C GLN A 365 22.72 12.15 6.70
N VAL A 366 23.21 11.00 6.25
CA VAL A 366 24.47 10.38 6.69
C VAL A 366 25.64 11.21 6.15
N GLU A 367 26.52 11.68 7.05
CA GLU A 367 27.71 12.46 6.69
C GLU A 367 29.01 11.65 6.78
N ALA A 368 28.94 10.39 7.22
CA ALA A 368 30.10 9.50 7.45
C ALA A 368 31.20 10.15 8.33
N SER A 369 30.78 10.98 9.28
CA SER A 369 31.68 11.69 10.19
C SER A 369 32.21 10.78 11.31
N GLU A 370 33.29 11.22 11.99
CA GLU A 370 33.76 10.51 13.19
C GLU A 370 32.70 10.53 14.32
N ALA A 371 31.99 11.65 14.45
CA ALA A 371 30.89 11.77 15.41
C ALA A 371 29.77 10.78 15.12
N GLU A 372 29.44 10.52 13.85
CA GLU A 372 28.48 9.50 13.44
C GLU A 372 28.98 8.08 13.75
N ALA A 373 30.27 7.81 13.53
CA ALA A 373 30.87 6.52 13.92
C ALA A 373 30.80 6.30 15.44
N GLN A 374 31.03 7.34 16.23
CA GLN A 374 30.90 7.30 17.69
C GLN A 374 29.43 7.12 18.12
N LEU A 375 28.49 7.79 17.48
CA LEU A 375 27.04 7.57 17.70
C LEU A 375 26.65 6.11 17.42
N LEU A 376 27.05 5.57 16.28
CA LEU A 376 26.79 4.16 15.92
C LEU A 376 27.38 3.19 16.94
N ALA A 377 28.61 3.44 17.40
CA ALA A 377 29.25 2.61 18.41
C ALA A 377 28.50 2.64 19.76
N ARG A 378 27.92 3.78 20.13
CA ARG A 378 27.06 3.92 21.31
C ARG A 378 25.74 3.17 21.12
N LEU A 379 25.04 3.41 20.02
CA LEU A 379 23.78 2.75 19.69
C LEU A 379 23.91 1.23 19.66
N ASN A 380 25.03 0.70 19.17
CA ASN A 380 25.27 -0.75 19.10
C ASN A 380 25.53 -1.41 20.46
N ARG A 381 25.81 -0.65 21.51
CA ARG A 381 25.99 -1.17 22.89
C ARG A 381 24.68 -1.27 23.66
N VAL A 382 23.61 -0.80 23.10
CA VAL A 382 22.32 -0.70 23.76
C VAL A 382 21.63 -2.04 23.77
N HIS A 383 21.24 -2.50 24.96
CA HIS A 383 20.42 -3.71 25.14
C HIS A 383 18.91 -3.36 25.09
N ASN A 384 18.08 -4.32 24.94
CA ASN A 384 16.72 -4.33 24.44
C ASN A 384 15.65 -3.57 25.26
N THR A 385 15.94 -2.88 26.34
CA THR A 385 14.95 -2.11 27.09
C THR A 385 15.16 -0.61 26.97
N LEU A 386 14.07 0.14 27.03
CA LEU A 386 14.08 1.60 26.90
C LEU A 386 14.95 2.27 27.98
N ALA A 387 14.85 1.80 29.24
CA ALA A 387 15.64 2.26 30.36
C ALA A 387 17.14 1.94 30.20
N ASP A 388 17.48 0.78 29.67
CA ASP A 388 18.88 0.42 29.35
C ASP A 388 19.41 1.28 28.22
N ILE A 389 18.57 1.62 27.27
CA ILE A 389 18.88 2.49 26.14
C ILE A 389 19.24 3.89 26.66
N GLU A 390 18.40 4.49 27.48
CA GLU A 390 18.64 5.82 28.05
C GLU A 390 19.85 5.83 28.99
N ALA A 391 19.97 4.87 29.88
CA ALA A 391 21.09 4.75 30.81
C ALA A 391 22.45 4.54 30.14
N ASN A 392 22.50 3.78 29.05
CA ASN A 392 23.75 3.51 28.32
C ASN A 392 24.18 4.65 27.39
N LEU A 393 23.22 5.39 26.81
CA LEU A 393 23.53 6.52 25.95
C LEU A 393 23.79 7.81 26.75
N PHE A 394 23.13 7.97 27.88
CA PHE A 394 23.12 9.19 28.69
C PHE A 394 23.14 8.85 30.20
N PRO A 395 24.27 8.35 30.74
CA PRO A 395 24.30 7.74 32.06
C PRO A 395 23.97 8.66 33.27
N TYR A 396 23.91 10.00 33.11
CA TYR A 396 23.70 10.88 34.25
C TYR A 396 22.76 12.07 34.02
N ASP A 397 22.47 12.43 32.78
CA ASP A 397 21.54 13.53 32.42
C ASP A 397 20.71 13.13 31.20
N SER A 398 20.12 11.97 31.26
CA SER A 398 19.42 11.36 30.14
C SER A 398 18.15 12.12 29.78
N SER A 399 18.32 13.30 29.21
CA SER A 399 17.22 13.97 28.54
C SER A 399 17.19 13.52 27.07
N THR A 400 16.00 13.25 26.57
CA THR A 400 15.79 12.99 25.16
C THR A 400 16.32 14.13 24.27
N VAL A 401 16.38 15.33 24.82
CA VAL A 401 16.99 16.51 24.20
C VAL A 401 18.49 16.28 23.95
N ALA A 402 19.25 15.76 24.91
CA ALA A 402 20.68 15.45 24.74
C ALA A 402 20.88 14.38 23.63
N TYR A 403 20.00 13.40 23.54
CA TYR A 403 20.03 12.43 22.46
C TYR A 403 19.79 13.07 21.09
N VAL A 404 18.78 13.96 20.96
CA VAL A 404 18.54 14.73 19.72
C VAL A 404 19.78 15.54 19.32
N HIS A 405 20.42 16.22 20.29
CA HIS A 405 21.65 16.94 20.01
C HIS A 405 22.80 16.04 19.56
N CYS A 406 22.98 14.87 20.18
CA CYS A 406 23.94 13.87 19.71
C CYS A 406 23.71 13.46 18.25
N VAL A 407 22.47 13.18 17.89
CA VAL A 407 22.10 12.81 16.53
C VAL A 407 22.32 13.97 15.56
N ALA A 408 21.92 15.18 15.93
CA ALA A 408 22.09 16.38 15.11
C ALA A 408 23.56 16.77 14.91
N GLN A 409 24.45 16.45 15.88
CA GLN A 409 25.88 16.65 15.76
C GLN A 409 26.61 15.58 14.96
N ALA A 410 26.05 14.34 14.96
CA ALA A 410 26.65 13.22 14.26
C ALA A 410 26.45 13.30 12.74
N GLY A 411 25.31 13.78 12.29
CA GLY A 411 24.98 13.96 10.90
C GLY A 411 24.06 15.16 10.67
N LYS A 412 23.42 15.22 9.50
CA LYS A 412 22.55 16.34 9.18
C LYS A 412 21.10 16.02 9.50
N LEU A 413 20.59 16.55 10.60
CA LEU A 413 19.21 16.44 11.03
C LEU A 413 18.41 17.69 10.64
N ASP A 414 17.39 17.54 9.81
CA ASP A 414 16.50 18.61 9.37
C ASP A 414 15.05 18.31 9.75
N VAL A 415 14.31 19.32 10.16
CA VAL A 415 12.85 19.32 10.26
C VAL A 415 12.26 19.71 8.90
N ILE A 416 11.55 18.83 8.26
CA ILE A 416 10.93 19.05 6.93
C ILE A 416 9.49 19.54 7.07
N ILE A 417 8.76 18.99 8.03
CA ILE A 417 7.40 19.43 8.38
C ILE A 417 7.40 19.67 9.88
N ALA A 418 7.01 20.88 10.27
CA ALA A 418 6.89 21.26 11.67
C ALA A 418 5.58 20.73 12.28
N ASP A 419 5.64 20.43 13.60
CA ASP A 419 4.51 20.08 14.44
C ASP A 419 4.61 20.73 15.82
N GLU A 420 3.87 20.23 16.82
CA GLU A 420 3.90 20.77 18.17
C GLU A 420 5.25 20.54 18.88
N VAL A 421 5.95 19.47 18.57
CA VAL A 421 7.28 19.14 19.14
C VAL A 421 8.41 19.80 18.34
N TRP A 422 8.31 19.75 17.02
CA TRP A 422 9.27 20.27 16.05
C TRP A 422 8.78 21.59 15.46
N ALA A 423 8.78 22.66 16.27
CA ALA A 423 8.10 23.91 15.95
C ALA A 423 8.68 24.68 14.76
N GLN A 424 9.90 24.41 14.33
CA GLN A 424 10.59 25.17 13.28
C GLN A 424 11.15 24.25 12.19
N VAL A 425 10.82 24.55 10.94
CA VAL A 425 11.39 23.88 9.77
C VAL A 425 12.83 24.34 9.59
N GLY A 426 13.72 23.39 9.24
CA GLY A 426 15.12 23.63 8.95
C GLY A 426 16.06 22.73 9.76
N ARG A 427 17.35 23.11 9.78
CA ARG A 427 18.40 22.38 10.48
C ARG A 427 18.19 22.40 11.99
N VAL A 428 18.25 21.23 12.63
CA VAL A 428 18.29 21.12 14.08
C VAL A 428 19.69 21.56 14.56
N GLY A 429 19.75 22.71 15.21
CA GLY A 429 20.98 23.31 15.73
C GLY A 429 21.26 22.95 17.19
N PRO A 430 22.41 23.39 17.72
CA PRO A 430 22.80 23.17 19.12
C PRO A 430 21.86 23.85 20.13
N ASP A 431 21.16 24.90 19.71
CA ASP A 431 20.22 25.65 20.55
C ASP A 431 18.78 25.11 20.47
N TRP A 432 18.58 24.03 19.76
CA TRP A 432 17.24 23.41 19.66
C TRP A 432 16.79 22.90 21.02
N ALA A 433 15.56 23.24 21.38
CA ALA A 433 14.87 22.73 22.55
C ALA A 433 13.42 22.42 22.17
N PRO A 434 12.81 21.37 22.73
CA PRO A 434 11.41 21.08 22.50
C PRO A 434 10.56 22.22 23.04
N PHE A 435 9.42 22.45 22.41
CA PHE A 435 8.46 23.44 22.89
C PHE A 435 7.83 22.90 24.18
N VAL A 436 8.35 23.32 25.33
CA VAL A 436 7.77 23.02 26.63
C VAL A 436 6.62 23.97 26.86
N VAL A 437 5.40 23.49 26.83
CA VAL A 437 4.27 24.19 27.43
C VAL A 437 4.50 24.19 28.94
N SER A 438 5.11 25.27 29.45
CA SER A 438 5.32 25.44 30.88
C SER A 438 3.96 25.42 31.56
N GLY A 439 3.68 24.35 32.27
CA GLY A 439 2.52 24.27 33.16
C GLY A 439 2.63 25.37 34.23
N GLY A 440 1.77 26.40 34.14
CA GLY A 440 1.60 27.38 35.21
C GLY A 440 2.04 28.80 34.89
N GLN A 441 1.35 29.45 34.07
CA GLN A 441 0.78 30.80 34.10
C GLN A 441 0.39 31.17 32.66
N ALA A 442 -0.89 31.19 32.42
CA ALA A 442 -1.45 31.71 31.17
C ALA A 442 -1.12 33.20 31.09
N VAL A 443 -0.06 33.57 30.38
CA VAL A 443 0.05 34.90 29.81
C VAL A 443 -0.94 34.89 28.64
N ALA A 444 -2.04 35.58 28.87
CA ALA A 444 -3.05 35.87 27.85
C ALA A 444 -2.40 36.59 26.70
N ASN A 445 -2.09 35.90 25.63
CA ASN A 445 -1.84 36.50 24.34
C ASN A 445 -2.52 35.67 23.27
N THR A 446 -3.65 36.23 22.84
CA THR A 446 -4.41 36.05 21.61
C THR A 446 -4.94 34.62 21.35
N PRO A 447 -6.25 34.43 21.23
CA PRO A 447 -6.82 33.13 20.96
C PRO A 447 -6.49 32.71 19.53
N GLY A 448 -5.39 31.99 19.37
CA GLY A 448 -5.14 31.22 18.16
C GLY A 448 -6.23 30.17 18.05
N LYS A 449 -7.10 30.34 17.07
CA LYS A 449 -8.15 29.40 16.72
C LYS A 449 -7.53 28.02 16.64
N LYS A 450 -7.96 27.12 17.54
CA LYS A 450 -7.80 25.66 17.34
C LYS A 450 -8.38 25.32 15.97
N LYS A 451 -7.54 25.26 14.97
CA LYS A 451 -7.90 24.64 13.70
C LYS A 451 -7.97 23.14 13.98
N ARG A 452 -9.12 22.67 14.47
CA ARG A 452 -9.54 21.31 14.15
C ARG A 452 -9.50 21.27 12.63
N PHE A 453 -8.55 20.55 12.08
CA PHE A 453 -8.64 20.12 10.69
C PHE A 453 -9.86 19.21 10.60
N ALA A 454 -10.99 19.82 10.31
CA ALA A 454 -12.14 19.09 9.83
C ALA A 454 -11.69 18.45 8.52
N TYR A 455 -11.78 17.14 8.46
CA TYR A 455 -11.83 16.44 7.19
C TYR A 455 -12.83 17.19 6.31
N ALA A 456 -12.38 17.59 5.13
CA ALA A 456 -13.27 17.98 4.07
C ALA A 456 -14.08 16.73 3.71
N GLY A 457 -15.20 16.57 4.40
CA GLY A 457 -16.24 15.65 4.02
C GLY A 457 -16.70 16.06 2.62
N LEU A 458 -16.79 15.10 1.74
CA LEU A 458 -17.56 15.22 0.51
C LEU A 458 -18.94 15.76 0.88
N PRO A 459 -19.52 16.67 0.07
CA PRO A 459 -20.81 17.25 0.36
C PRO A 459 -21.86 16.12 0.46
N SER A 460 -22.57 16.08 1.58
CA SER A 460 -23.81 15.31 1.71
C SER A 460 -24.81 15.87 0.69
N SER A 461 -25.14 15.07 -0.30
CA SER A 461 -26.31 15.31 -1.15
C SER A 461 -27.56 15.05 -0.31
N GLU A 462 -28.37 16.07 -0.12
CA GLU A 462 -29.81 15.92 0.12
C GLU A 462 -30.49 15.23 -1.06
#